data_359889f939d18a83963d44de444cd577
#
_entry.id   359889f939d18a83963d44de444cd577
#
_cell.length_a   1.000
_cell.length_b   1.000
_cell.length_c   1.000
_cell.angle_alpha   90.00
_cell.angle_beta   90.00
_cell.angle_gamma   90.00
#
_symmetry.space_group_name_H-M   'P 1'
#
loop_
_entity.id
_entity.type
_entity.pdbx_description
1 polymer ?
#
loop_
_entity_poly.entity_id
_entity_poly.type
_entity_poly.pdbx_seq_one_letter_code
_entity_poly.pdbx_strand_id
1 'polypeptide(L)'
;MTIESQATWRTPDALKIAGVYLTDWSNAVRRAGLPAPPVGPERLRSFTVDDIIVLQVFQGFLDVGASPRWASKIARLVDTALKRNPTAKSIAICKEVRANGQPDMVVYETPPRGADVVFPMDLERYRRVIGRSLRRSKAGTTA
;
A
#
# COMPACT_ATOMS: atom_id res chain seq x y z
N MET A 1 -13.17 -6.16 17.08
CA MET A 1 -12.06 -6.41 16.12
C MET A 1 -12.07 -7.85 15.68
N THR A 2 -12.04 -8.09 14.40
CA THR A 2 -11.91 -9.46 13.88
C THR A 2 -10.46 -9.91 14.03
N ILE A 3 -10.26 -11.23 14.16
CA ILE A 3 -8.90 -11.81 14.22
C ILE A 3 -8.09 -11.44 12.98
N GLU A 4 -8.73 -11.33 11.82
CA GLU A 4 -8.10 -10.96 10.56
C GLU A 4 -7.48 -9.55 10.57
N SER A 5 -8.10 -8.58 11.28
CA SER A 5 -7.57 -7.22 11.38
C SER A 5 -6.29 -7.12 12.22
N GLN A 6 -5.98 -8.15 13.01
CA GLN A 6 -4.77 -8.24 13.83
C GLN A 6 -3.68 -9.10 13.18
N ALA A 7 -3.98 -9.70 12.01
CA ALA A 7 -3.01 -10.53 11.31
C ALA A 7 -1.85 -9.69 10.78
N THR A 8 -0.66 -10.21 10.92
CA THR A 8 0.55 -9.58 10.40
C THR A 8 1.42 -10.60 9.66
N TRP A 9 2.29 -10.07 8.81
CA TRP A 9 3.24 -10.85 8.03
C TRP A 9 4.65 -10.32 8.27
N ARG A 10 5.63 -11.20 8.18
CA ARG A 10 7.04 -10.80 8.12
C ARG A 10 7.36 -10.25 6.74
N THR A 11 8.49 -9.53 6.63
CA THR A 11 8.89 -8.86 5.40
C THR A 11 8.88 -9.80 4.17
N PRO A 12 9.50 -10.99 4.20
CA PRO A 12 9.51 -11.84 3.00
C PRO A 12 8.10 -12.22 2.52
N ASP A 13 7.22 -12.55 3.44
CA ASP A 13 5.85 -12.96 3.10
C ASP A 13 5.03 -11.79 2.60
N ALA A 14 5.15 -10.62 3.23
CA ALA A 14 4.47 -9.41 2.81
C ALA A 14 4.88 -9.00 1.39
N LEU A 15 6.17 -9.01 1.09
CA LEU A 15 6.67 -8.67 -0.23
C LEU A 15 6.20 -9.67 -1.28
N LYS A 16 6.17 -10.95 -0.95
CA LYS A 16 5.68 -12.00 -1.84
C LYS A 16 4.20 -11.79 -2.18
N ILE A 17 3.37 -11.53 -1.18
CA ILE A 17 1.93 -11.27 -1.38
C ILE A 17 1.73 -10.04 -2.27
N ALA A 18 2.50 -8.99 -2.04
CA ALA A 18 2.39 -7.75 -2.80
C ALA A 18 3.05 -7.84 -4.19
N GLY A 19 3.85 -8.85 -4.45
CA GLY A 19 4.57 -8.99 -5.71
C GLY A 19 5.76 -8.04 -5.85
N VAL A 20 6.38 -7.65 -4.74
CA VAL A 20 7.49 -6.70 -4.72
C VAL A 20 8.81 -7.43 -4.52
N TYR A 21 9.81 -7.10 -5.33
CA TYR A 21 11.17 -7.63 -5.13
C TYR A 21 11.86 -6.97 -3.93
N LEU A 22 12.58 -7.75 -3.15
CA LEU A 22 13.28 -7.27 -1.96
C LEU A 22 14.21 -6.10 -2.29
N THR A 23 14.93 -6.17 -3.40
CA THR A 23 15.85 -5.12 -3.82
C THR A 23 15.13 -3.80 -4.08
N ASP A 24 14.01 -3.85 -4.81
CA ASP A 24 13.21 -2.66 -5.11
C ASP A 24 12.64 -2.04 -3.84
N TRP A 25 12.10 -2.88 -2.95
CA TRP A 25 11.56 -2.43 -1.67
C TRP A 25 12.63 -1.78 -0.80
N SER A 26 13.75 -2.45 -0.62
CA SER A 26 14.86 -1.97 0.22
C SER A 26 15.41 -0.63 -0.28
N ASN A 27 15.61 -0.50 -1.59
CA ASN A 27 16.07 0.75 -2.19
C ASN A 27 15.03 1.86 -2.04
N ALA A 28 13.76 1.57 -2.24
CA ALA A 28 12.68 2.56 -2.13
C ALA A 28 12.53 3.06 -0.68
N VAL A 29 12.61 2.17 0.29
CA VAL A 29 12.55 2.54 1.72
C VAL A 29 13.71 3.48 2.08
N ARG A 30 14.92 3.16 1.64
CA ARG A 30 16.10 3.93 2.00
C ARG A 30 16.22 5.24 1.22
N ARG A 31 15.86 5.26 -0.06
CA ARG A 31 16.19 6.36 -0.98
C ARG A 31 14.99 7.15 -1.48
N ALA A 32 13.80 6.54 -1.50
CA ALA A 32 12.62 7.16 -2.08
C ALA A 32 11.52 7.46 -1.05
N GLY A 33 11.74 7.08 0.21
CA GLY A 33 10.78 7.36 1.27
C GLY A 33 9.54 6.48 1.24
N LEU A 34 9.64 5.27 0.69
CA LEU A 34 8.53 4.30 0.76
C LEU A 34 8.26 3.97 2.24
N PRO A 35 7.01 4.07 2.69
CA PRO A 35 6.68 3.72 4.07
C PRO A 35 6.97 2.25 4.37
N ALA A 36 7.50 2.00 5.55
CA ALA A 36 7.72 0.66 6.06
C ALA A 36 7.33 0.61 7.54
N PRO A 37 6.77 -0.51 8.02
CA PRO A 37 6.49 -0.66 9.44
C PRO A 37 7.80 -0.52 10.25
N PRO A 38 7.70 -0.02 11.49
CA PRO A 38 8.90 0.12 12.32
C PRO A 38 9.53 -1.23 12.62
N VAL A 39 10.83 -1.24 12.81
CA VAL A 39 11.55 -2.43 13.25
C VAL A 39 11.16 -2.73 14.69
N GLY A 40 10.62 -3.90 14.92
CA GLY A 40 10.18 -4.37 16.22
C GLY A 40 11.21 -5.24 16.92
N PRO A 41 10.76 -6.04 17.91
CA PRO A 41 11.63 -6.98 18.61
C PRO A 41 12.37 -7.90 17.64
N GLU A 42 13.60 -8.30 18.00
CA GLU A 42 14.45 -9.18 17.18
C GLU A 42 14.79 -8.58 15.80
N ARG A 43 14.68 -7.27 15.65
CA ARG A 43 14.92 -6.53 14.40
C ARG A 43 14.00 -6.98 13.25
N LEU A 44 12.79 -7.40 13.59
CA LEU A 44 11.80 -7.85 12.61
C LEU A 44 10.70 -6.80 12.43
N ARG A 45 10.21 -6.69 11.21
CA ARG A 45 9.07 -5.84 10.89
C ARG A 45 7.81 -6.70 10.77
N SER A 46 6.68 -6.16 11.23
CA SER A 46 5.38 -6.81 11.09
C SER A 46 4.50 -5.94 10.19
N PHE A 47 4.04 -6.51 9.07
CA PHE A 47 3.22 -5.83 8.09
C PHE A 47 1.75 -6.18 8.33
N THR A 48 0.90 -5.17 8.41
CA THR A 48 -0.55 -5.34 8.46
C THR A 48 -1.11 -5.49 7.04
N VAL A 49 -2.41 -5.80 6.93
CA VAL A 49 -3.10 -5.82 5.64
C VAL A 49 -2.94 -4.48 4.92
N ASP A 50 -3.12 -3.38 5.63
CA ASP A 50 -3.01 -2.04 5.04
C ASP A 50 -1.57 -1.74 4.59
N ASP A 51 -0.57 -2.20 5.33
CA ASP A 51 0.83 -2.09 4.90
C ASP A 51 1.07 -2.83 3.58
N ILE A 52 0.45 -3.99 3.39
CA ILE A 52 0.55 -4.76 2.15
C ILE A 52 -0.16 -4.04 1.00
N ILE A 53 -1.30 -3.39 1.26
CA ILE A 53 -1.97 -2.55 0.26
C ILE A 53 -1.03 -1.45 -0.24
N VAL A 54 -0.32 -0.79 0.66
CA VAL A 54 0.67 0.25 0.30
C VAL A 54 1.76 -0.32 -0.60
N LEU A 55 2.25 -1.53 -0.31
CA LEU A 55 3.23 -2.20 -1.16
C LEU A 55 2.67 -2.51 -2.55
N GLN A 56 1.41 -2.94 -2.63
CA GLN A 56 0.75 -3.23 -3.92
C GLN A 56 0.59 -1.97 -4.75
N VAL A 57 0.28 -0.83 -4.13
CA VAL A 57 0.21 0.46 -4.82
C VAL A 57 1.59 0.83 -5.39
N PHE A 58 2.63 0.70 -4.59
CA PHE A 58 4.00 0.95 -5.03
C PHE A 58 4.36 0.12 -6.26
N GLN A 59 4.16 -1.19 -6.18
CA GLN A 59 4.48 -2.09 -7.29
C GLN A 59 3.62 -1.82 -8.52
N GLY A 60 2.34 -1.56 -8.33
CA GLY A 60 1.42 -1.26 -9.44
C GLY A 60 1.87 -0.05 -10.26
N PHE A 61 2.35 1.00 -9.60
CA PHE A 61 2.86 2.18 -10.31
C PHE A 61 4.21 1.92 -10.96
N LEU A 62 5.08 1.12 -10.35
CA LEU A 62 6.31 0.67 -11.03
C LEU A 62 5.99 -0.10 -12.30
N ASP A 63 5.01 -0.99 -12.25
CA ASP A 63 4.63 -1.84 -13.38
C ASP A 63 4.12 -1.04 -14.58
N VAL A 64 3.53 0.13 -14.35
CA VAL A 64 3.08 1.02 -15.43
C VAL A 64 4.10 2.10 -15.79
N GLY A 65 5.33 1.98 -15.32
CA GLY A 65 6.45 2.80 -15.75
C GLY A 65 6.79 3.99 -14.87
N ALA A 66 6.16 4.14 -13.70
CA ALA A 66 6.54 5.20 -12.77
C ALA A 66 7.93 4.95 -12.19
N SER A 67 8.68 6.03 -11.92
CA SER A 67 9.94 5.90 -11.21
C SER A 67 9.72 5.41 -9.78
N PRO A 68 10.72 4.76 -9.14
CA PRO A 68 10.62 4.38 -7.74
C PRO A 68 10.29 5.55 -6.81
N ARG A 69 10.83 6.73 -7.10
CA ARG A 69 10.55 7.95 -6.34
C ARG A 69 9.08 8.37 -6.43
N TRP A 70 8.52 8.33 -7.63
CA TRP A 70 7.13 8.70 -7.87
C TRP A 70 6.18 7.66 -7.29
N ALA A 71 6.45 6.38 -7.52
CA ALA A 71 5.67 5.28 -6.95
C ALA A 71 5.66 5.32 -5.42
N SER A 72 6.80 5.63 -4.79
CA SER A 72 6.92 5.77 -3.34
C SER A 72 6.12 6.96 -2.81
N LYS A 73 6.10 8.08 -3.55
CA LYS A 73 5.30 9.25 -3.19
C LYS A 73 3.81 8.91 -3.15
N ILE A 74 3.32 8.24 -4.17
CA ILE A 74 1.91 7.82 -4.23
C ILE A 74 1.60 6.84 -3.10
N ALA A 75 2.48 5.88 -2.86
CA ALA A 75 2.33 4.92 -1.76
C ALA A 75 2.26 5.62 -0.40
N ARG A 76 3.05 6.68 -0.17
CA ARG A 76 2.97 7.48 1.06
C ARG A 76 1.62 8.16 1.23
N LEU A 77 1.05 8.67 0.15
CA LEU A 77 -0.28 9.30 0.18
C LEU A 77 -1.35 8.29 0.57
N VAL A 78 -1.29 7.08 0.02
CA VAL A 78 -2.21 6.00 0.36
C VAL A 78 -2.01 5.57 1.82
N ASP A 79 -0.78 5.40 2.27
CA ASP A 79 -0.48 5.05 3.67
C ASP A 79 -1.07 6.07 4.64
N THR A 80 -0.91 7.35 4.36
CA THR A 80 -1.48 8.43 5.17
C THR A 80 -3.01 8.37 5.19
N ALA A 81 -3.64 8.13 4.05
CA ALA A 81 -5.09 8.03 3.96
C ALA A 81 -5.64 6.84 4.76
N LEU A 82 -4.98 5.68 4.67
CA LEU A 82 -5.38 4.48 5.41
C LEU A 82 -5.24 4.67 6.93
N LYS A 83 -4.18 5.33 7.37
CA LYS A 83 -3.98 5.63 8.80
C LYS A 83 -4.98 6.65 9.33
N ARG A 84 -5.36 7.62 8.49
CA ARG A 84 -6.35 8.64 8.85
C ARG A 84 -7.75 8.04 9.04
N ASN A 85 -8.11 7.10 8.18
CA ASN A 85 -9.40 6.40 8.25
C ASN A 85 -9.23 4.90 7.98
N PRO A 86 -8.92 4.11 9.04
CA PRO A 86 -8.70 2.66 8.87
C PRO A 86 -9.93 1.88 8.41
N THR A 87 -11.12 2.47 8.53
CA THR A 87 -12.38 1.80 8.13
C THR A 87 -12.89 2.27 6.78
N ALA A 88 -12.15 3.10 6.07
CA ALA A 88 -12.53 3.54 4.73
C ALA A 88 -12.75 2.34 3.82
N LYS A 89 -13.84 2.36 3.06
CA LYS A 89 -14.20 1.28 2.13
C LYS A 89 -13.55 1.47 0.77
N SER A 90 -13.28 2.71 0.42
CA SER A 90 -12.67 3.08 -0.87
C SER A 90 -11.88 4.36 -0.74
N ILE A 91 -10.90 4.51 -1.61
CA ILE A 91 -10.16 5.76 -1.82
C ILE A 91 -9.94 5.95 -3.32
N ALA A 92 -9.64 7.15 -3.72
CA ALA A 92 -9.30 7.45 -5.11
C ALA A 92 -8.03 8.29 -5.16
N ILE A 93 -7.10 7.90 -6.02
CA ILE A 93 -5.91 8.68 -6.32
C ILE A 93 -6.26 9.60 -7.48
N CYS A 94 -6.20 10.91 -7.27
CA CYS A 94 -6.60 11.91 -8.22
C CYS A 94 -5.43 12.78 -8.63
N LYS A 95 -5.45 13.25 -9.87
CA LYS A 95 -4.50 14.23 -10.38
C LYS A 95 -5.09 15.61 -10.21
N GLU A 96 -4.34 16.52 -9.63
CA GLU A 96 -4.72 17.92 -9.48
C GLU A 96 -3.61 18.82 -10.03
N VAL A 97 -3.99 20.02 -10.46
CA VAL A 97 -3.03 21.04 -10.86
C VAL A 97 -2.90 22.04 -9.72
N ARG A 98 -1.65 22.21 -9.22
CA ARG A 98 -1.37 23.18 -8.18
C ARG A 98 -1.51 24.62 -8.69
N ALA A 99 -1.58 25.58 -7.77
CA ALA A 99 -1.65 27.00 -8.11
C ALA A 99 -0.52 27.47 -9.03
N ASN A 100 0.66 26.82 -8.94
CA ASN A 100 1.81 27.11 -9.80
C ASN A 100 1.77 26.43 -11.17
N GLY A 101 0.68 25.73 -11.51
CA GLY A 101 0.52 24.99 -12.76
C GLY A 101 1.13 23.60 -12.78
N GLN A 102 1.80 23.19 -11.73
CA GLN A 102 2.41 21.86 -11.67
C GLN A 102 1.39 20.77 -11.29
N PRO A 103 1.45 19.60 -11.95
CA PRO A 103 0.58 18.48 -11.58
C PRO A 103 1.00 17.88 -10.24
N ASP A 104 0.02 17.41 -9.48
CA ASP A 104 0.24 16.71 -8.22
C ASP A 104 -0.79 15.59 -8.08
N MET A 105 -0.50 14.66 -7.19
CA MET A 105 -1.40 13.56 -6.86
C MET A 105 -1.96 13.75 -5.46
N VAL A 106 -3.25 13.50 -5.31
CA VAL A 106 -3.97 13.64 -4.04
C VAL A 106 -4.85 12.42 -3.87
N VAL A 107 -4.99 11.95 -2.63
CA VAL A 107 -5.86 10.84 -2.32
C VAL A 107 -7.11 11.36 -1.59
N TYR A 108 -8.26 11.01 -2.11
CA TYR A 108 -9.56 11.34 -1.52
C TYR A 108 -10.30 10.06 -1.14
N GLU A 109 -10.95 10.06 0.01
CA GLU A 109 -11.91 9.01 0.36
C GLU A 109 -13.16 9.12 -0.52
N THR A 110 -13.66 10.36 -0.68
CA THR A 110 -14.74 10.68 -1.60
C THR A 110 -14.25 11.82 -2.50
N PRO A 111 -13.90 11.53 -3.77
CA PRO A 111 -13.37 12.57 -4.64
C PRO A 111 -14.43 13.66 -4.92
N PRO A 112 -14.00 14.92 -5.03
CA PRO A 112 -14.93 15.99 -5.37
C PRO A 112 -15.48 15.80 -6.78
N ARG A 113 -16.63 16.40 -7.04
CA ARG A 113 -17.27 16.35 -8.35
C ARG A 113 -16.34 16.95 -9.40
N GLY A 114 -16.16 16.23 -10.52
CA GLY A 114 -15.27 16.66 -11.59
C GLY A 114 -13.80 16.35 -11.34
N ALA A 115 -13.47 15.61 -10.27
CA ALA A 115 -12.09 15.21 -10.02
C ALA A 115 -11.55 14.32 -11.13
N ASP A 116 -10.27 14.51 -11.46
CA ASP A 116 -9.54 13.64 -12.40
C ASP A 116 -9.03 12.41 -11.67
N VAL A 117 -9.85 11.36 -11.62
CA VAL A 117 -9.50 10.11 -10.95
C VAL A 117 -8.54 9.31 -11.82
N VAL A 118 -7.33 9.10 -11.32
CA VAL A 118 -6.31 8.30 -12.00
C VAL A 118 -6.44 6.84 -11.61
N PHE A 119 -6.71 6.56 -10.33
CA PHE A 119 -6.76 5.19 -9.83
C PHE A 119 -7.76 5.08 -8.67
N PRO A 120 -8.95 4.50 -8.92
CA PRO A 120 -9.89 4.18 -7.86
C PRO A 120 -9.48 2.87 -7.16
N MET A 121 -9.65 2.81 -5.84
CA MET A 121 -9.31 1.62 -5.07
C MET A 121 -10.50 1.17 -4.21
N ASP A 122 -10.95 -0.05 -4.43
CA ASP A 122 -11.91 -0.72 -3.56
C ASP A 122 -11.13 -1.43 -2.44
N LEU A 123 -11.03 -0.77 -1.30
CA LEU A 123 -10.23 -1.27 -0.18
C LEU A 123 -10.79 -2.56 0.41
N GLU A 124 -12.10 -2.74 0.41
CA GLU A 124 -12.71 -3.97 0.89
C GLU A 124 -12.27 -5.17 0.06
N ARG A 125 -12.19 -4.98 -1.27
CA ARG A 125 -11.71 -6.02 -2.18
C ARG A 125 -10.24 -6.35 -1.92
N TYR A 126 -9.39 -5.33 -1.80
CA TYR A 126 -7.97 -5.53 -1.49
C TYR A 126 -7.78 -6.31 -0.20
N ARG A 127 -8.49 -5.93 0.85
CA ARG A 127 -8.42 -6.60 2.15
C ARG A 127 -8.88 -8.05 2.09
N ARG A 128 -9.92 -8.35 1.32
CA ARG A 128 -10.39 -9.73 1.13
C ARG A 128 -9.36 -10.59 0.41
N VAL A 129 -8.77 -10.06 -0.65
CA VAL A 129 -7.78 -10.80 -1.45
C VAL A 129 -6.53 -11.08 -0.61
N ILE A 130 -6.06 -10.10 0.13
CA ILE A 130 -4.90 -10.26 1.02
C ILE A 130 -5.21 -11.26 2.14
N GLY A 131 -6.41 -11.19 2.74
CA GLY A 131 -6.85 -12.12 3.77
C GLY A 131 -6.88 -13.56 3.27
N ARG A 132 -7.30 -13.79 2.03
CA ARG A 132 -7.26 -15.13 1.41
C ARG A 132 -5.82 -15.61 1.23
N SER A 133 -4.92 -14.74 0.83
CA SER A 133 -3.50 -15.07 0.68
C SER A 133 -2.89 -15.49 2.02
N LEU A 134 -3.27 -14.82 3.11
CA LEU A 134 -2.84 -15.21 4.46
C LEU A 134 -3.30 -16.62 4.81
N ARG A 135 -4.57 -16.94 4.57
CA ARG A 135 -5.12 -18.26 4.86
C ARG A 135 -4.39 -19.35 4.09
N ARG A 136 -4.10 -19.11 2.81
CA ARG A 136 -3.34 -20.05 1.97
C ARG A 136 -1.92 -20.26 2.49
N SER A 137 -1.26 -19.18 2.88
CA SER A 137 0.10 -19.25 3.42
C SER A 137 0.14 -20.06 4.70
N LYS A 138 -0.80 -19.85 5.62
CA LYS A 138 -0.90 -20.62 6.86
C LYS A 138 -1.21 -22.09 6.60
N ALA A 139 -2.09 -22.39 5.66
CA ALA A 139 -2.40 -23.78 5.28
C ALA A 139 -1.17 -24.48 4.71
N GLY A 140 -0.35 -23.78 3.92
CA GLY A 140 0.89 -24.32 3.36
C GLY A 140 1.96 -24.60 4.41
N THR A 141 1.98 -23.85 5.52
CA THR A 141 2.98 -24.02 6.58
C THR A 141 2.63 -25.12 7.59
N THR A 142 1.42 -25.61 7.59
CA THR A 142 0.97 -26.69 8.49
C THR A 142 1.07 -28.10 7.89
N ALA A 143 1.53 -28.19 6.66
CA ALA A 143 1.67 -29.46 5.96
C ALA A 143 2.91 -30.26 6.38
#